data_104194e502e3862374417ecede30a1bf
#
_entry.id   104194e502e3862374417ecede30a1bf
#
_cell.length_a   1.000
_cell.length_b   1.000
_cell.length_c   1.000
_cell.angle_alpha   90.00
_cell.angle_beta   90.00
_cell.angle_gamma   90.00
#
_symmetry.space_group_name_H-M   'P 1'
#
loop_
_entity.id
_entity.type
_entity.pdbx_description
1 polymer ?
#
loop_
_entity_poly.entity_id
_entity_poly.type
_entity_poly.pdbx_seq_one_letter_code
_entity_poly.pdbx_strand_id
1 'polypeptide(L)'
;MLIRKLTSTECRAELERTGVGRLAFVRDGMPHVVPMRFSYDGSDLYGFSMLGEKIECMRENPCVCVEFDDRTNLFQWISVIATGLYEELADLPENIAARRHAQAVLQKLAMWWQPATVATQPGNVFVPIFFRIRVNSMTGHQASPDPVEAAQLSDRQSAAARSGAIRRFLNEVVHPSKRGVARQKH
;
A
#
# COMPACT_ATOMS: atom_id res chain seq x y z
N MET A 1 22.63 6.39 10.54
CA MET A 1 21.67 5.57 9.73
C MET A 1 22.46 4.56 8.91
N LEU A 2 22.12 3.29 9.02
CA LEU A 2 22.72 2.20 8.26
C LEU A 2 21.76 1.78 7.16
N ILE A 3 22.23 1.74 5.90
CA ILE A 3 21.43 1.30 4.75
C ILE A 3 22.04 0.00 4.22
N ARG A 4 21.19 -1.02 4.06
CA ARG A 4 21.59 -2.28 3.44
C ARG A 4 20.71 -2.63 2.25
N LYS A 5 21.25 -3.40 1.34
CA LYS A 5 20.49 -4.00 0.25
C LYS A 5 19.68 -5.19 0.77
N LEU A 6 18.46 -5.34 0.28
CA LEU A 6 17.63 -6.51 0.54
C LEU A 6 17.98 -7.68 -0.37
N THR A 7 17.83 -8.88 0.14
CA THR A 7 17.84 -10.11 -0.65
C THR A 7 16.54 -10.24 -1.46
N SER A 8 16.53 -11.08 -2.48
CA SER A 8 15.31 -11.35 -3.27
C SER A 8 14.16 -11.91 -2.41
N THR A 9 14.46 -12.71 -1.40
CA THR A 9 13.47 -13.26 -0.47
C THR A 9 12.85 -12.15 0.38
N GLU A 10 13.65 -11.22 0.89
CA GLU A 10 13.17 -10.08 1.66
C GLU A 10 12.32 -9.14 0.79
N CYS A 11 12.73 -8.90 -0.47
CA CYS A 11 11.92 -8.11 -1.41
C CYS A 11 10.54 -8.75 -1.64
N ARG A 12 10.46 -10.07 -1.84
CA ARG A 12 9.19 -10.78 -2.01
C ARG A 12 8.30 -10.66 -0.77
N ALA A 13 8.87 -10.90 0.41
CA ALA A 13 8.13 -10.77 1.66
C ALA A 13 7.55 -9.36 1.85
N GLU A 14 8.27 -8.33 1.40
CA GLU A 14 7.78 -6.95 1.44
C GLU A 14 6.61 -6.73 0.48
N LEU A 15 6.68 -7.25 -0.75
CA LEU A 15 5.58 -7.17 -1.72
C LEU A 15 4.32 -7.91 -1.26
N GLU A 16 4.47 -9.03 -0.56
CA GLU A 16 3.34 -9.78 0.03
C GLU A 16 2.66 -9.00 1.15
N ARG A 17 3.44 -8.23 1.91
CA ARG A 17 2.97 -7.47 3.07
C ARG A 17 2.34 -6.13 2.69
N THR A 18 2.90 -5.45 1.69
CA THR A 18 2.56 -4.07 1.34
C THR A 18 1.55 -4.07 0.19
N GLY A 19 0.32 -3.65 0.46
CA GLY A 19 -0.74 -3.64 -0.55
C GLY A 19 -0.80 -2.37 -1.41
N VAL A 20 -0.11 -1.28 -1.05
CA VAL A 20 -0.11 -0.02 -1.79
C VAL A 20 1.26 0.21 -2.39
N GLY A 21 1.31 0.39 -3.71
CA GLY A 21 2.52 0.71 -4.46
C GLY A 21 2.35 1.97 -5.30
N ARG A 22 3.45 2.53 -5.76
CA ARG A 22 3.49 3.63 -6.72
C ARG A 22 3.87 3.09 -8.08
N LEU A 23 2.86 2.99 -8.95
CA LEU A 23 3.04 2.56 -10.34
C LEU A 23 3.66 3.70 -11.15
N ALA A 24 4.80 3.44 -11.76
CA ALA A 24 5.45 4.33 -12.71
C ALA A 24 5.32 3.77 -14.13
N PHE A 25 4.91 4.63 -15.04
CA PHE A 25 4.76 4.37 -16.48
C PHE A 25 5.24 5.61 -17.28
N VAL A 26 5.39 5.46 -18.58
CA VAL A 26 5.85 6.54 -19.47
C VAL A 26 4.70 6.99 -20.36
N ARG A 27 4.52 8.31 -20.47
CA ARG A 27 3.63 8.97 -21.41
C ARG A 27 4.41 10.03 -22.17
N ASP A 28 4.40 9.99 -23.48
CA ASP A 28 5.09 10.99 -24.36
C ASP A 28 6.57 11.18 -23.96
N GLY A 29 7.26 10.09 -23.57
CA GLY A 29 8.64 10.14 -23.09
C GLY A 29 8.84 10.65 -21.66
N MET A 30 7.78 11.06 -20.98
CA MET A 30 7.81 11.57 -19.61
C MET A 30 7.37 10.50 -18.62
N PRO A 31 8.09 10.32 -17.49
CA PRO A 31 7.66 9.40 -16.43
C PRO A 31 6.49 9.97 -15.63
N HIS A 32 5.48 9.14 -15.41
CA HIS A 32 4.32 9.40 -14.55
C HIS A 32 4.29 8.42 -13.40
N VAL A 33 3.81 8.86 -12.23
CA VAL A 33 3.70 8.01 -11.03
C VAL A 33 2.32 8.19 -10.41
N VAL A 34 1.64 7.07 -10.12
CA VAL A 34 0.34 7.07 -9.47
C VAL A 34 0.29 6.03 -8.35
N PRO A 35 -0.33 6.34 -7.20
CA PRO A 35 -0.55 5.33 -6.17
C PRO A 35 -1.64 4.36 -6.62
N MET A 36 -1.39 3.06 -6.41
CA MET A 36 -2.35 1.99 -6.68
C MET A 36 -2.23 0.87 -5.65
N ARG A 37 -3.28 0.07 -5.55
CA ARG A 37 -3.20 -1.17 -4.79
C ARG A 37 -2.85 -2.33 -5.69
N PHE A 38 -1.96 -3.18 -5.16
CA PHE A 38 -1.52 -4.40 -5.79
C PHE A 38 -1.64 -5.56 -4.83
N SER A 39 -1.74 -6.76 -5.37
CA SER A 39 -1.57 -8.01 -4.64
C SER A 39 -0.51 -8.84 -5.35
N TYR A 40 0.47 -9.31 -4.60
CA TYR A 40 1.54 -10.16 -5.10
C TYR A 40 1.21 -11.63 -4.82
N ASP A 41 1.42 -12.52 -5.80
CA ASP A 41 1.14 -13.94 -5.65
C ASP A 41 2.38 -14.83 -5.49
N GLY A 42 3.55 -14.22 -5.37
CA GLY A 42 4.86 -14.88 -5.32
C GLY A 42 5.64 -14.79 -6.64
N SER A 43 4.99 -14.42 -7.74
CA SER A 43 5.59 -14.22 -9.05
C SER A 43 5.22 -12.89 -9.70
N ASP A 44 3.94 -12.53 -9.73
CA ASP A 44 3.39 -11.39 -10.43
C ASP A 44 2.62 -10.46 -9.50
N LEU A 45 2.55 -9.17 -9.86
CA LEU A 45 1.72 -8.18 -9.21
C LEU A 45 0.40 -8.05 -9.96
N TYR A 46 -0.71 -8.17 -9.24
CA TYR A 46 -2.07 -8.03 -9.78
C TYR A 46 -2.68 -6.71 -9.35
N GLY A 47 -3.37 -6.06 -10.28
CA GLY A 47 -4.10 -4.84 -10.05
C GLY A 47 -5.36 -4.76 -10.92
N PHE A 48 -6.21 -3.79 -10.63
CA PHE A 48 -7.31 -3.40 -11.50
C PHE A 48 -7.46 -1.88 -11.52
N SER A 49 -8.03 -1.37 -12.58
CA SER A 49 -8.33 0.05 -12.74
C SER A 49 -9.53 0.24 -13.65
N MET A 50 -10.08 1.44 -13.66
CA MET A 50 -10.91 1.91 -14.75
C MET A 50 -10.07 2.21 -15.98
N LEU A 51 -10.69 2.16 -17.17
CA LEU A 51 -10.10 2.72 -18.38
C LEU A 51 -9.76 4.20 -18.15
N GLY A 52 -8.62 4.60 -18.59
CA GLY A 52 -8.10 5.95 -18.50
C GLY A 52 -6.64 5.98 -18.86
N GLU A 53 -6.06 7.16 -18.79
CA GLU A 53 -4.73 7.51 -19.28
C GLU A 53 -3.64 6.46 -18.94
N LYS A 54 -3.55 6.02 -17.68
CA LYS A 54 -2.51 5.05 -17.27
C LYS A 54 -2.65 3.70 -17.99
N ILE A 55 -3.89 3.24 -18.24
CA ILE A 55 -4.14 1.98 -18.96
C ILE A 55 -3.74 2.15 -20.43
N GLU A 56 -4.10 3.27 -21.04
CA GLU A 56 -3.75 3.57 -22.44
C GLU A 56 -2.23 3.64 -22.60
N CYS A 57 -1.54 4.37 -21.73
CA CYS A 57 -0.08 4.45 -21.76
C CYS A 57 0.60 3.08 -21.56
N MET A 58 0.09 2.25 -20.65
CA MET A 58 0.66 0.91 -20.43
C MET A 58 0.35 -0.08 -21.58
N ARG A 59 -0.73 0.14 -22.34
CA ARG A 59 -0.99 -0.60 -23.59
C ARG A 59 0.02 -0.24 -24.68
N GLU A 60 0.38 1.04 -24.78
CA GLU A 60 1.37 1.53 -25.74
C GLU A 60 2.80 1.14 -25.33
N ASN A 61 3.13 1.31 -24.04
CA ASN A 61 4.43 0.95 -23.48
C ASN A 61 4.26 0.10 -22.22
N PRO A 62 4.38 -1.22 -22.34
CA PRO A 62 4.16 -2.12 -21.20
C PRO A 62 5.28 -2.12 -20.17
N CYS A 63 6.41 -1.45 -20.42
CA CYS A 63 7.51 -1.37 -19.46
C CYS A 63 7.12 -0.47 -18.29
N VAL A 64 6.98 -1.07 -17.11
CA VAL A 64 6.56 -0.38 -15.90
C VAL A 64 7.44 -0.74 -14.71
N CYS A 65 7.40 0.10 -13.68
CA CYS A 65 7.89 -0.30 -12.37
C CYS A 65 6.89 0.08 -11.28
N VAL A 66 6.93 -0.67 -10.17
CA VAL A 66 6.15 -0.37 -8.98
C VAL A 66 7.08 -0.27 -7.79
N GLU A 67 7.01 0.85 -7.11
CA GLU A 67 7.72 1.08 -5.86
C GLU A 67 6.77 0.81 -4.69
N PHE A 68 7.26 0.08 -3.71
CA PHE A 68 6.61 -0.16 -2.42
C PHE A 68 7.52 0.34 -1.32
N ASP A 69 6.98 1.13 -0.41
CA ASP A 69 7.71 1.58 0.76
C ASP A 69 6.90 1.37 2.05
N ASP A 70 7.63 1.10 3.11
CA ASP A 70 7.12 1.17 4.47
C ASP A 70 8.07 2.02 5.31
N ARG A 71 7.54 3.06 5.93
CA ARG A 71 8.30 4.04 6.65
C ARG A 71 7.78 4.21 8.07
N THR A 72 8.54 3.73 9.03
CA THR A 72 8.24 3.92 10.45
C THR A 72 8.69 5.30 10.93
N ASN A 73 9.89 5.74 10.52
CA ASN A 73 10.45 7.06 10.85
C ASN A 73 11.56 7.45 9.86
N LEU A 74 12.26 8.55 10.10
CA LEU A 74 13.33 9.04 9.22
C LEU A 74 14.52 8.08 9.08
N PHE A 75 14.76 7.25 10.10
CA PHE A 75 15.92 6.36 10.17
C PHE A 75 15.55 4.89 9.97
N GLN A 76 14.26 4.60 9.83
CA GLN A 76 13.75 3.23 9.73
C GLN A 76 12.69 3.14 8.63
N TRP A 77 13.12 2.64 7.50
CA TRP A 77 12.26 2.44 6.33
C TRP A 77 12.75 1.25 5.51
N ILE A 78 11.86 0.74 4.70
CA ILE A 78 12.13 -0.27 3.68
C ILE A 78 11.53 0.21 2.37
N SER A 79 12.23 0.02 1.26
CA SER A 79 11.72 0.31 -0.07
C SER A 79 12.11 -0.79 -1.03
N VAL A 80 11.17 -1.22 -1.86
CA VAL A 80 11.35 -2.22 -2.91
C VAL A 80 10.82 -1.67 -4.22
N ILE A 81 11.62 -1.80 -5.27
CA ILE A 81 11.23 -1.50 -6.65
C ILE A 81 11.14 -2.82 -7.41
N ALA A 82 9.95 -3.12 -7.93
CA ALA A 82 9.70 -4.22 -8.85
C ALA A 82 9.55 -3.67 -10.26
N THR A 83 10.38 -4.12 -11.21
CA THR A 83 10.25 -3.78 -12.64
C THR A 83 9.67 -4.95 -13.41
N GLY A 84 8.84 -4.65 -14.40
CA GLY A 84 8.17 -5.71 -15.15
C GLY A 84 7.40 -5.19 -16.35
N LEU A 85 6.60 -6.10 -16.91
CA LEU A 85 5.76 -5.84 -18.08
C LEU A 85 4.28 -5.91 -17.71
N TYR A 86 3.57 -4.85 -18.04
CA TYR A 86 2.12 -4.81 -17.98
C TYR A 86 1.49 -5.81 -18.96
N GLU A 87 0.50 -6.54 -18.49
CA GLU A 87 -0.32 -7.44 -19.29
C GLU A 87 -1.78 -7.29 -18.86
N GLU A 88 -2.61 -6.84 -19.79
CA GLU A 88 -4.05 -6.75 -19.57
C GLU A 88 -4.68 -8.14 -19.62
N LEU A 89 -5.51 -8.43 -18.63
CA LEU A 89 -6.31 -9.64 -18.58
C LEU A 89 -7.68 -9.36 -19.18
N ALA A 90 -7.72 -9.15 -20.50
CA ALA A 90 -8.95 -8.87 -21.25
C ALA A 90 -10.00 -9.96 -21.05
N ASP A 91 -11.28 -9.60 -21.21
CA ASP A 91 -12.40 -10.55 -21.07
C ASP A 91 -12.56 -11.43 -22.32
N LEU A 92 -11.59 -12.31 -22.48
CA LEU A 92 -11.48 -13.24 -23.60
C LEU A 92 -11.41 -14.68 -23.07
N PRO A 93 -11.88 -15.70 -23.84
CA PRO A 93 -11.88 -17.09 -23.40
C PRO A 93 -10.52 -17.60 -22.91
N GLU A 94 -9.44 -17.20 -23.56
CA GLU A 94 -8.07 -17.56 -23.20
C GLU A 94 -7.62 -16.98 -21.87
N ASN A 95 -8.21 -15.89 -21.42
CA ASN A 95 -7.85 -15.21 -20.17
C ASN A 95 -8.71 -15.59 -18.95
N ILE A 96 -9.73 -16.44 -19.11
CA ILE A 96 -10.69 -16.80 -18.05
C ILE A 96 -9.95 -17.29 -16.80
N ALA A 97 -8.99 -18.19 -16.94
CA ALA A 97 -8.23 -18.73 -15.81
C ALA A 97 -7.40 -17.65 -15.11
N ALA A 98 -6.69 -16.82 -15.89
CA ALA A 98 -5.86 -15.73 -15.37
C ALA A 98 -6.71 -14.66 -14.67
N ARG A 99 -7.89 -14.32 -15.20
CA ARG A 99 -8.83 -13.38 -14.57
C ARG A 99 -9.39 -13.92 -13.25
N ARG A 100 -9.76 -15.19 -13.20
CA ARG A 100 -10.23 -15.84 -11.96
C ARG A 100 -9.11 -15.82 -10.90
N HIS A 101 -7.88 -16.12 -11.29
CA HIS A 101 -6.74 -16.05 -10.40
C HIS A 101 -6.52 -14.63 -9.90
N ALA A 102 -6.50 -13.63 -10.79
CA ALA A 102 -6.37 -12.21 -10.42
C ALA A 102 -7.45 -11.79 -9.42
N GLN A 103 -8.71 -12.15 -9.65
CA GLN A 103 -9.80 -11.87 -8.74
C GLN A 103 -9.59 -12.51 -7.37
N ALA A 104 -9.20 -13.78 -7.31
CA ALA A 104 -8.94 -14.50 -6.06
C ALA A 104 -7.77 -13.88 -5.26
N VAL A 105 -6.72 -13.46 -5.95
CA VAL A 105 -5.55 -12.80 -5.33
C VAL A 105 -5.95 -11.42 -4.80
N LEU A 106 -6.68 -10.62 -5.57
CA LEU A 106 -7.11 -9.27 -5.20
C LEU A 106 -8.17 -9.27 -4.10
N GLN A 107 -9.02 -10.31 -4.00
CA GLN A 107 -10.02 -10.44 -2.93
C GLN A 107 -9.41 -10.57 -1.53
N LYS A 108 -8.15 -10.97 -1.42
CA LYS A 108 -7.43 -11.00 -0.13
C LYS A 108 -7.18 -9.60 0.44
N LEU A 109 -7.24 -8.58 -0.40
CA LEU A 109 -7.13 -7.19 0.03
C LEU A 109 -8.48 -6.72 0.57
N ALA A 110 -8.47 -5.96 1.67
CA ALA A 110 -9.69 -5.31 2.16
C ALA A 110 -10.33 -4.48 1.04
N MET A 111 -11.65 -4.56 0.88
CA MET A 111 -12.40 -3.94 -0.21
C MET A 111 -12.56 -2.42 -0.02
N TRP A 112 -11.43 -1.70 0.10
CA TRP A 112 -11.37 -0.25 0.29
C TRP A 112 -11.96 0.56 -0.89
N TRP A 113 -12.07 -0.06 -2.06
CA TRP A 113 -12.56 0.53 -3.31
C TRP A 113 -14.11 0.47 -3.44
N GLN A 114 -14.81 -0.31 -2.63
CA GLN A 114 -16.27 -0.37 -2.63
C GLN A 114 -16.94 1.01 -2.49
N PRO A 115 -16.47 1.92 -1.61
CA PRO A 115 -17.05 3.25 -1.53
C PRO A 115 -16.82 4.10 -2.79
N ALA A 116 -15.71 3.88 -3.51
CA ALA A 116 -15.41 4.62 -4.73
C ALA A 116 -16.33 4.25 -5.91
N THR A 117 -16.91 3.05 -5.90
CA THR A 117 -17.88 2.63 -6.91
C THR A 117 -19.26 3.28 -6.74
N VAL A 118 -19.57 3.74 -5.53
CA VAL A 118 -20.87 4.37 -5.22
C VAL A 118 -20.93 5.80 -5.73
N ALA A 119 -19.81 6.45 -6.01
CA ALA A 119 -19.75 7.82 -6.53
C ALA A 119 -19.91 7.91 -8.06
N THR A 120 -20.10 6.79 -8.76
CA THR A 120 -20.38 6.81 -10.20
C THR A 120 -21.79 7.30 -10.47
N GLN A 121 -21.92 8.25 -11.41
CA GLN A 121 -23.20 8.78 -11.84
C GLN A 121 -24.16 7.64 -12.26
N PRO A 122 -25.48 7.77 -12.01
CA PRO A 122 -26.47 6.79 -12.47
C PRO A 122 -26.34 6.58 -13.98
N GLY A 123 -26.05 5.35 -14.40
CA GLY A 123 -25.87 4.99 -15.83
C GLY A 123 -24.45 4.63 -16.24
N ASN A 124 -23.42 4.86 -15.43
CA ASN A 124 -22.06 4.42 -15.72
C ASN A 124 -21.81 3.03 -15.14
N VAL A 125 -21.73 2.02 -16.01
CA VAL A 125 -21.36 0.66 -15.61
C VAL A 125 -19.88 0.64 -15.30
N PHE A 126 -19.53 0.31 -14.05
CA PHE A 126 -18.16 0.08 -13.65
C PHE A 126 -17.64 -1.21 -14.29
N VAL A 127 -16.79 -1.10 -15.30
CA VAL A 127 -16.10 -2.24 -15.91
C VAL A 127 -14.63 -2.17 -15.52
N PRO A 128 -14.19 -2.96 -14.53
CA PRO A 128 -12.80 -2.98 -14.12
C PRO A 128 -11.95 -3.70 -15.17
N ILE A 129 -10.83 -3.08 -15.52
CA ILE A 129 -9.76 -3.69 -16.29
C ILE A 129 -8.82 -4.36 -15.33
N PHE A 130 -8.80 -5.69 -15.32
CA PHE A 130 -7.85 -6.49 -14.57
C PHE A 130 -6.56 -6.60 -15.36
N PHE A 131 -5.44 -6.51 -14.67
CA PHE A 131 -4.12 -6.65 -15.26
C PHE A 131 -3.15 -7.30 -14.28
N ARG A 132 -2.04 -7.79 -14.81
CA ARG A 132 -0.87 -8.19 -14.05
C ARG A 132 0.36 -7.45 -14.53
N ILE A 133 1.34 -7.33 -13.66
CA ILE A 133 2.70 -6.94 -14.00
C ILE A 133 3.56 -8.16 -13.80
N ARG A 134 4.09 -8.72 -14.88
CA ARG A 134 5.07 -9.79 -14.83
C ARG A 134 6.37 -9.22 -14.29
N VAL A 135 6.75 -9.61 -13.09
CA VAL A 135 7.93 -9.08 -12.42
C VAL A 135 9.19 -9.70 -13.01
N ASN A 136 10.02 -8.88 -13.66
CA ASN A 136 11.29 -9.30 -14.26
C ASN A 136 12.44 -9.18 -13.27
N SER A 137 12.44 -8.11 -12.44
CA SER A 137 13.49 -7.92 -11.43
C SER A 137 12.96 -7.14 -10.23
N MET A 138 13.63 -7.31 -9.10
CA MET A 138 13.36 -6.59 -7.86
C MET A 138 14.67 -6.10 -7.25
N THR A 139 14.64 -4.89 -6.73
CA THR A 139 15.71 -4.34 -5.91
C THR A 139 15.09 -3.70 -4.67
N GLY A 140 15.77 -3.82 -3.54
CA GLY A 140 15.26 -3.23 -2.31
C GLY A 140 16.37 -2.78 -1.38
N HIS A 141 16.05 -1.81 -0.55
CA HIS A 141 16.91 -1.27 0.49
C HIS A 141 16.15 -1.14 1.80
N GLN A 142 16.86 -1.32 2.88
CA GLN A 142 16.35 -1.09 4.23
C GLN A 142 17.29 -0.16 4.97
N ALA A 143 16.72 0.86 5.61
CA ALA A 143 17.43 1.69 6.56
C ALA A 143 17.10 1.26 7.98
N SER A 144 18.10 1.29 8.83
CA SER A 144 17.99 1.13 10.27
C SER A 144 18.77 2.23 11.00
N PRO A 145 18.35 2.66 12.18
CA PRO A 145 19.12 3.61 12.96
C PRO A 145 20.45 2.97 13.36
N ASP A 146 21.51 3.78 13.40
CA ASP A 146 22.74 3.37 14.05
C ASP A 146 22.59 3.39 15.59
N PRO A 147 23.57 2.88 16.36
CA PRO A 147 23.43 2.79 17.82
C PRO A 147 23.15 4.14 18.52
N VAL A 148 23.68 5.24 18.01
CA VAL A 148 23.49 6.59 18.59
C VAL A 148 22.07 7.08 18.28
N GLU A 149 21.63 6.94 17.04
CA GLU A 149 20.26 7.31 16.61
C GLU A 149 19.21 6.43 17.30
N ALA A 150 19.49 5.14 17.50
CA ALA A 150 18.61 4.23 18.23
C ALA A 150 18.40 4.68 19.69
N ALA A 151 19.45 5.09 20.37
CA ALA A 151 19.37 5.62 21.71
C ALA A 151 18.53 6.91 21.77
N GLN A 152 18.73 7.84 20.83
CA GLN A 152 17.95 9.09 20.75
C GLN A 152 16.45 8.83 20.46
N LEU A 153 16.13 7.86 19.62
CA LEU A 153 14.75 7.48 19.34
C LEU A 153 14.06 6.88 20.58
N SER A 154 14.78 6.03 21.32
CA SER A 154 14.30 5.44 22.57
C SER A 154 13.99 6.53 23.62
N ASP A 155 14.89 7.51 23.77
CA ASP A 155 14.70 8.62 24.70
C ASP A 155 13.50 9.49 24.32
N ARG A 156 13.32 9.80 23.04
CA ARG A 156 12.16 10.56 22.52
C ARG A 156 10.84 9.82 22.75
N GLN A 157 10.81 8.51 22.48
CA GLN A 157 9.63 7.69 22.72
C GLN A 157 9.27 7.63 24.21
N SER A 158 10.27 7.46 25.06
CA SER A 158 10.11 7.48 26.51
C SER A 158 9.60 8.83 27.04
N ALA A 159 10.11 9.93 26.51
CA ALA A 159 9.67 11.28 26.85
C ALA A 159 8.22 11.54 26.38
N ALA A 160 7.87 11.12 25.16
CA ALA A 160 6.53 11.24 24.60
C ALA A 160 5.51 10.40 25.40
N ALA A 161 5.87 9.17 25.79
CA ALA A 161 5.04 8.32 26.63
C ALA A 161 4.77 8.93 28.00
N ARG A 162 5.79 9.51 28.65
CA ARG A 162 5.66 10.22 29.94
C ARG A 162 4.76 11.44 29.79
N SER A 163 4.94 12.25 28.75
CA SER A 163 4.10 13.42 28.47
C SER A 163 2.64 13.03 28.19
N GLY A 164 2.40 11.95 27.45
CA GLY A 164 1.07 11.40 27.19
C GLY A 164 0.39 10.87 28.46
N ALA A 165 1.14 10.21 29.33
CA ALA A 165 0.64 9.72 30.63
C ALA A 165 0.28 10.89 31.57
N ILE A 166 1.12 11.93 31.62
CA ILE A 166 0.84 13.15 32.41
C ILE A 166 -0.41 13.85 31.88
N ARG A 167 -0.56 13.98 30.55
CA ARG A 167 -1.74 14.60 29.93
C ARG A 167 -3.02 13.82 30.20
N ARG A 168 -2.96 12.47 30.20
CA ARG A 168 -4.08 11.61 30.56
C ARG A 168 -4.47 11.75 32.03
N PHE A 169 -3.47 11.76 32.91
CA PHE A 169 -3.66 11.97 34.35
C PHE A 169 -4.27 13.34 34.65
N LEU A 170 -3.79 14.41 34.04
CA LEU A 170 -4.34 15.76 34.21
C LEU A 170 -5.79 15.85 33.69
N ASN A 171 -6.13 15.20 32.58
CA ASN A 171 -7.51 15.17 32.08
C ASN A 171 -8.45 14.40 33.02
N GLU A 172 -7.99 13.31 33.64
CA GLU A 172 -8.80 12.55 34.61
C GLU A 172 -9.00 13.32 35.92
N VAL A 173 -8.00 14.09 36.36
CA VAL A 173 -8.08 14.88 37.59
C VAL A 173 -8.88 16.17 37.40
N VAL A 174 -8.74 16.83 36.22
CA VAL A 174 -9.41 18.13 35.94
C VAL A 174 -10.85 17.93 35.45
N HIS A 175 -11.16 16.80 34.83
CA HIS A 175 -12.51 16.45 34.38
C HIS A 175 -12.93 15.07 34.89
N PRO A 176 -13.27 14.92 36.20
CA PRO A 176 -13.85 13.67 36.67
C PRO A 176 -15.18 13.45 35.96
N SER A 177 -15.24 12.39 35.15
CA SER A 177 -16.46 12.01 34.43
C SER A 177 -17.60 11.83 35.41
N LYS A 178 -18.67 12.62 35.26
CA LYS A 178 -19.94 12.45 35.97
C LYS A 178 -20.56 11.12 35.52
N ARG A 179 -20.12 10.02 36.09
CA ARG A 179 -20.83 8.73 36.02
C ARG A 179 -21.68 8.58 37.27
N GLY A 180 -22.98 8.52 37.06
CA GLY A 180 -23.89 7.82 37.94
C GLY A 180 -24.60 8.65 39.00
N VAL A 181 -25.72 9.27 38.60
CA VAL A 181 -26.87 9.32 39.50
C VAL A 181 -28.02 8.60 38.77
N ALA A 182 -28.11 7.31 39.03
CA ALA A 182 -29.32 6.57 38.71
C ALA A 182 -30.43 7.06 39.68
N ARG A 183 -31.40 7.81 39.16
CA ARG A 183 -32.65 8.10 39.86
C ARG A 183 -33.46 6.81 39.90
N GLN A 184 -33.50 6.16 41.09
CA GLN A 184 -34.68 5.37 41.48
C GLN A 184 -35.86 6.33 41.60
N LYS A 185 -36.93 6.07 40.87
CA LYS A 185 -38.29 6.53 41.18
C LYS A 185 -39.17 5.35 41.42
N HIS A 186 -39.85 5.46 42.54
CA HIS A 186 -40.98 4.63 42.97
C HIS A 186 -42.09 4.49 41.89
#